data_0b9baf13cbabf3109dae673e1decbbd5
#
_entry.id   0b9baf13cbabf3109dae673e1decbbd5
#
_cell.length_a   1.000
_cell.length_b   1.000
_cell.length_c   1.000
_cell.angle_alpha   90.00
_cell.angle_beta   90.00
_cell.angle_gamma   90.00
#
_symmetry.space_group_name_H-M   'P 1'
#
loop_
_entity.id
_entity.type
_entity.pdbx_description
1 polymer ?
#
loop_
_entity_poly.entity_id
_entity_poly.type
_entity_poly.pdbx_seq_one_letter_code
_entity_poly.pdbx_strand_id
1 'polypeptide(L)'
;MISKEMETRIDQFIADNRQNLLQDVATLVNIKSVSVANDNPQAPYGEGCRKVLDKALQICEGMGFATKNYDYYAGSAVYGNAEKEIALLAHLDVVPEGDGWSHDPYDMIEKDGYIYGRGVSDDKGPAVIGLYALKCMKELGIQPNYTYRMVFGCSEETGMTDLPHYLAAEKEPTFAFTPDASFPVCIGEKGQ
;
A
#
# COMPACT_ATOMS: atom_id res chain seq x y z
N MET A 1 -1.47 -17.19 20.42
CA MET A 1 -0.42 -16.22 20.82
C MET A 1 0.84 -16.56 20.05
N ILE A 2 1.54 -15.58 19.54
CA ILE A 2 2.85 -15.74 18.89
C ILE A 2 3.86 -16.14 19.97
N SER A 3 4.79 -17.06 19.65
CA SER A 3 5.84 -17.45 20.60
C SER A 3 6.88 -16.32 20.76
N LYS A 4 7.54 -16.25 21.92
CA LYS A 4 8.60 -15.25 22.15
C LYS A 4 9.76 -15.36 21.15
N GLU A 5 10.05 -16.55 20.68
CA GLU A 5 11.02 -16.78 19.62
C GLU A 5 10.57 -16.12 18.30
N MET A 6 9.30 -16.27 17.94
CA MET A 6 8.77 -15.65 16.72
C MET A 6 8.74 -14.12 16.84
N GLU A 7 8.38 -13.58 18.02
CA GLU A 7 8.47 -12.14 18.27
C GLU A 7 9.89 -11.61 18.01
N THR A 8 10.91 -12.29 18.58
CA THR A 8 12.32 -11.90 18.37
C THR A 8 12.71 -11.95 16.89
N ARG A 9 12.23 -12.93 16.13
CA ARG A 9 12.51 -13.03 14.69
C ARG A 9 11.84 -11.91 13.90
N ILE A 10 10.62 -11.52 14.28
CA ILE A 10 9.92 -10.37 13.68
C ILE A 10 10.65 -9.07 13.99
N ASP A 11 11.06 -8.85 15.25
CA ASP A 11 11.80 -7.66 15.65
C ASP A 11 13.13 -7.55 14.88
N GLN A 12 13.84 -8.67 14.72
CA GLN A 12 15.06 -8.71 13.91
C GLN A 12 14.78 -8.38 12.45
N PHE A 13 13.73 -8.96 11.84
CA PHE A 13 13.33 -8.64 10.48
C PHE A 13 13.05 -7.14 10.30
N ILE A 14 12.32 -6.53 11.25
CA ILE A 14 12.02 -5.09 11.21
C ILE A 14 13.31 -4.28 11.27
N ALA A 15 14.22 -4.61 12.19
CA ALA A 15 15.50 -3.93 12.33
C ALA A 15 16.35 -4.01 11.05
N ASP A 16 16.47 -5.21 10.46
CA ASP A 16 17.27 -5.47 9.28
C ASP A 16 16.67 -4.82 8.01
N ASN A 17 15.36 -4.66 7.96
CA ASN A 17 14.66 -4.12 6.79
C ASN A 17 14.27 -2.64 6.91
N ARG A 18 14.50 -1.99 8.07
CA ARG A 18 14.07 -0.61 8.31
C ARG A 18 14.50 0.36 7.19
N GLN A 19 15.75 0.29 6.78
CA GLN A 19 16.27 1.20 5.75
C GLN A 19 15.64 0.95 4.38
N ASN A 20 15.44 -0.31 4.01
CA ASN A 20 14.78 -0.67 2.77
C ASN A 20 13.31 -0.23 2.76
N LEU A 21 12.60 -0.42 3.88
CA LEU A 21 11.23 0.04 4.06
C LEU A 21 11.13 1.56 3.85
N LEU A 22 11.98 2.33 4.50
CA LEU A 22 12.00 3.80 4.35
C LEU A 22 12.33 4.22 2.93
N GLN A 23 13.23 3.51 2.25
CA GLN A 23 13.56 3.77 0.85
C GLN A 23 12.37 3.47 -0.09
N ASP A 24 11.61 2.42 0.16
CA ASP A 24 10.42 2.09 -0.62
C ASP A 24 9.30 3.11 -0.38
N VAL A 25 9.10 3.57 0.87
CA VAL A 25 8.19 4.68 1.17
C VAL A 25 8.61 5.94 0.40
N ALA A 26 9.89 6.33 0.49
CA ALA A 26 10.41 7.49 -0.25
C ALA A 26 10.18 7.35 -1.76
N THR A 27 10.42 6.15 -2.30
CA THR A 27 10.24 5.86 -3.72
C THR A 27 8.80 6.13 -4.19
N LEU A 28 7.79 5.80 -3.38
CA LEU A 28 6.39 6.08 -3.70
C LEU A 28 6.02 7.55 -3.41
N VAL A 29 6.46 8.10 -2.28
CA VAL A 29 6.18 9.49 -1.89
C VAL A 29 6.74 10.48 -2.92
N ASN A 30 7.92 10.20 -3.46
CA ASN A 30 8.58 11.09 -4.44
C ASN A 30 7.90 11.07 -5.84
N ILE A 31 6.79 10.37 -5.98
CA ILE A 31 5.94 10.43 -7.18
C ILE A 31 4.67 11.21 -6.84
N LYS A 32 4.51 12.41 -7.41
CA LYS A 32 3.27 13.19 -7.29
C LYS A 32 2.11 12.45 -7.97
N SER A 33 1.20 11.92 -7.18
CA SER A 33 0.06 11.09 -7.62
C SER A 33 -1.28 11.69 -7.20
N VAL A 34 -1.47 12.99 -7.43
CA VAL A 34 -2.79 13.61 -7.26
C VAL A 34 -3.73 13.03 -8.30
N SER A 35 -4.82 12.40 -7.83
CA SER A 35 -5.79 11.73 -8.68
C SER A 35 -6.65 12.74 -9.45
N VAL A 36 -6.68 12.60 -10.77
CA VAL A 36 -7.54 13.37 -11.65
C VAL A 36 -8.11 12.44 -12.70
N ALA A 37 -9.39 12.09 -12.57
CA ALA A 37 -10.07 11.24 -13.53
C ALA A 37 -10.06 11.84 -14.95
N ASN A 38 -9.78 11.01 -15.95
CA ASN A 38 -9.75 11.40 -17.36
C ASN A 38 -10.03 10.21 -18.28
N ASP A 39 -10.17 10.46 -19.58
CA ASP A 39 -10.55 9.45 -20.58
C ASP A 39 -9.34 8.65 -21.15
N ASN A 40 -8.13 8.84 -20.61
CA ASN A 40 -6.97 8.07 -21.05
C ASN A 40 -6.98 6.66 -20.40
N PRO A 41 -7.23 5.58 -21.15
CA PRO A 41 -7.30 4.23 -20.56
C PRO A 41 -5.96 3.73 -20.03
N GLN A 42 -4.85 4.37 -20.41
CA GLN A 42 -3.51 4.04 -19.89
C GLN A 42 -3.15 4.83 -18.62
N ALA A 43 -3.97 5.78 -18.23
CA ALA A 43 -3.77 6.58 -17.02
C ALA A 43 -5.12 7.20 -16.57
N PRO A 44 -6.11 6.39 -16.17
CA PRO A 44 -7.49 6.86 -15.90
C PRO A 44 -7.54 7.90 -14.78
N TYR A 45 -6.57 7.91 -13.88
CA TYR A 45 -6.43 8.89 -12.81
C TYR A 45 -5.20 9.80 -12.95
N GLY A 46 -4.65 9.88 -14.17
CA GLY A 46 -3.49 10.70 -14.51
C GLY A 46 -2.16 9.96 -14.44
N GLU A 47 -1.17 10.54 -15.08
CA GLU A 47 0.17 9.95 -15.22
C GLU A 47 0.90 9.75 -13.87
N GLY A 48 0.60 10.57 -12.85
CA GLY A 48 1.16 10.41 -11.51
C GLY A 48 0.67 9.12 -10.86
N CYS A 49 -0.63 8.85 -10.89
CA CYS A 49 -1.23 7.63 -10.36
C CYS A 49 -0.74 6.39 -11.12
N ARG A 50 -0.67 6.46 -12.45
CA ARG A 50 -0.09 5.39 -13.26
C ARG A 50 1.35 5.08 -12.85
N LYS A 51 2.22 6.09 -12.73
CA LYS A 51 3.64 5.92 -12.37
C LYS A 51 3.82 5.34 -10.97
N VAL A 52 3.05 5.81 -10.00
CA VAL A 52 3.16 5.30 -8.62
C VAL A 52 2.67 3.85 -8.53
N LEU A 53 1.62 3.49 -9.28
CA LEU A 53 1.12 2.11 -9.36
C LEU A 53 2.15 1.18 -10.01
N ASP A 54 2.72 1.56 -11.17
CA ASP A 54 3.80 0.80 -11.82
C ASP A 54 4.96 0.58 -10.85
N LYS A 55 5.33 1.62 -10.08
CA LYS A 55 6.42 1.54 -9.12
C LYS A 55 6.10 0.63 -7.93
N ALA A 56 4.88 0.70 -7.40
CA ALA A 56 4.44 -0.19 -6.31
C ALA A 56 4.45 -1.65 -6.75
N LEU A 57 3.93 -1.96 -7.94
CA LEU A 57 3.96 -3.32 -8.48
C LEU A 57 5.40 -3.79 -8.71
N GLN A 58 6.28 -2.94 -9.21
CA GLN A 58 7.71 -3.26 -9.37
C GLN A 58 8.40 -3.60 -8.03
N ILE A 59 8.08 -2.87 -6.95
CA ILE A 59 8.57 -3.17 -5.59
C ILE A 59 8.07 -4.55 -5.16
N CYS A 60 6.78 -4.85 -5.36
CA CYS A 60 6.19 -6.14 -5.04
C CYS A 60 6.85 -7.30 -5.80
N GLU A 61 7.11 -7.13 -7.10
CA GLU A 61 7.82 -8.10 -7.93
C GLU A 61 9.25 -8.32 -7.45
N GLY A 62 9.94 -7.24 -7.07
CA GLY A 62 11.29 -7.30 -6.47
C GLY A 62 11.32 -8.10 -5.16
N MET A 63 10.22 -8.13 -4.41
CA MET A 63 10.04 -8.97 -3.21
C MET A 63 9.59 -10.40 -3.56
N GLY A 64 9.36 -10.70 -4.84
CA GLY A 64 8.95 -12.00 -5.35
C GLY A 64 7.48 -12.34 -5.05
N PHE A 65 6.61 -11.35 -5.07
CA PHE A 65 5.16 -11.51 -5.07
C PHE A 65 4.62 -11.58 -6.50
N ALA A 66 3.56 -12.34 -6.71
CA ALA A 66 2.80 -12.29 -7.96
C ALA A 66 1.97 -10.99 -7.98
N THR A 67 2.08 -10.23 -9.05
CA THR A 67 1.38 -8.95 -9.22
C THR A 67 0.37 -8.98 -10.34
N LYS A 68 -0.61 -8.08 -10.27
CA LYS A 68 -1.58 -7.85 -11.33
C LYS A 68 -1.94 -6.36 -11.38
N ASN A 69 -1.98 -5.81 -12.59
CA ASN A 69 -2.48 -4.48 -12.89
C ASN A 69 -3.90 -4.60 -13.46
N TYR A 70 -4.83 -3.84 -12.94
CA TYR A 70 -6.24 -3.79 -13.35
C TYR A 70 -6.48 -2.50 -14.15
N ASP A 71 -5.95 -2.46 -15.36
CA ASP A 71 -6.10 -1.36 -16.33
C ASP A 71 -5.76 0.02 -15.73
N TYR A 72 -4.76 0.09 -14.84
CA TYR A 72 -4.33 1.29 -14.11
C TYR A 72 -5.36 1.94 -13.19
N TYR A 73 -6.52 1.28 -12.97
CA TYR A 73 -7.44 1.65 -11.89
C TYR A 73 -6.88 1.22 -10.54
N ALA A 74 -6.39 0.00 -10.46
CA ALA A 74 -5.80 -0.57 -9.27
C ALA A 74 -4.71 -1.58 -9.61
N GLY A 75 -3.96 -2.01 -8.59
CA GLY A 75 -3.02 -3.11 -8.70
C GLY A 75 -3.08 -4.04 -7.50
N SER A 76 -2.54 -5.23 -7.61
CA SER A 76 -2.42 -6.11 -6.45
C SER A 76 -1.13 -6.91 -6.42
N ALA A 77 -0.76 -7.34 -5.20
CA ALA A 77 0.31 -8.30 -4.94
C ALA A 77 -0.22 -9.41 -4.02
N VAL A 78 0.16 -10.65 -4.29
CA VAL A 78 -0.42 -11.84 -3.64
C VAL A 78 0.65 -12.69 -2.96
N TYR A 79 0.34 -13.12 -1.73
CA TYR A 79 1.08 -14.13 -0.98
C TYR A 79 0.18 -15.26 -0.49
N GLY A 80 0.54 -16.50 -0.81
CA GLY A 80 -0.25 -17.69 -0.50
C GLY A 80 -1.10 -18.16 -1.69
N ASN A 81 -1.79 -19.28 -1.51
CA ASN A 81 -2.61 -19.94 -2.54
C ASN A 81 -3.84 -20.64 -1.92
N ALA A 82 -4.29 -20.21 -0.75
CA ALA A 82 -5.49 -20.75 -0.10
C ALA A 82 -6.76 -20.24 -0.80
N GLU A 83 -7.85 -20.97 -0.64
CA GLU A 83 -9.17 -20.59 -1.18
C GLU A 83 -9.72 -19.32 -0.51
N LYS A 84 -9.52 -19.20 0.80
CA LYS A 84 -9.94 -18.02 1.58
C LYS A 84 -8.91 -16.91 1.45
N GLU A 85 -9.39 -15.71 1.24
CA GLU A 85 -8.54 -14.54 1.03
C GLU A 85 -8.77 -13.46 2.10
N ILE A 86 -7.66 -12.83 2.51
CA ILE A 86 -7.63 -11.61 3.31
C ILE A 86 -7.03 -10.52 2.43
N ALA A 87 -7.76 -9.44 2.22
CA ALA A 87 -7.28 -8.28 1.49
C ALA A 87 -6.84 -7.15 2.43
N LEU A 88 -5.70 -6.54 2.10
CA LEU A 88 -5.23 -5.28 2.66
C LEU A 88 -5.46 -4.23 1.57
N LEU A 89 -6.34 -3.28 1.83
CA LEU A 89 -6.68 -2.22 0.89
C LEU A 89 -5.94 -0.94 1.27
N ALA A 90 -5.14 -0.43 0.37
CA ALA A 90 -4.44 0.84 0.52
C ALA A 90 -4.56 1.63 -0.77
N HIS A 91 -4.31 2.94 -0.72
CA HIS A 91 -4.31 3.76 -1.91
C HIS A 91 -2.96 4.46 -2.14
N LEU A 92 -2.70 4.83 -3.38
CA LEU A 92 -1.46 5.46 -3.81
C LEU A 92 -1.67 6.88 -4.32
N ASP A 93 -2.92 7.27 -4.55
CA ASP A 93 -3.25 8.66 -4.82
C ASP A 93 -3.17 9.51 -3.55
N VAL A 94 -3.06 10.79 -3.73
CA VAL A 94 -2.92 11.77 -2.64
C VAL A 94 -3.69 13.03 -2.97
N VAL A 95 -4.15 13.74 -1.93
CA VAL A 95 -4.68 15.10 -2.08
C VAL A 95 -3.59 16.07 -2.56
N PRO A 96 -3.95 17.20 -3.20
CA PRO A 96 -2.99 18.25 -3.51
C PRO A 96 -2.17 18.67 -2.28
N GLU A 97 -0.93 19.05 -2.50
CA GLU A 97 0.03 19.35 -1.43
C GLU A 97 -0.41 20.49 -0.50
N GLY A 98 -1.15 21.50 -1.01
CA GLY A 98 -1.48 22.71 -0.28
C GLY A 98 -0.25 23.58 0.00
N ASP A 99 -0.39 24.54 0.90
CA ASP A 99 0.64 25.52 1.27
C ASP A 99 1.33 25.15 2.61
N GLY A 100 2.42 25.85 2.91
CA GLY A 100 3.08 25.78 4.22
C GLY A 100 4.18 24.73 4.37
N TRP A 101 4.56 24.05 3.31
CA TRP A 101 5.67 23.12 3.32
C TRP A 101 7.02 23.84 3.42
N SER A 102 7.91 23.32 4.27
CA SER A 102 9.29 23.83 4.42
C SER A 102 10.27 23.23 3.40
N HIS A 103 9.83 22.22 2.63
CA HIS A 103 10.59 21.51 1.60
C HIS A 103 9.61 21.03 0.52
N ASP A 104 10.11 20.44 -0.56
CA ASP A 104 9.26 19.83 -1.58
C ASP A 104 8.46 18.67 -0.94
N PRO A 105 7.12 18.72 -0.93
CA PRO A 105 6.29 17.65 -0.34
C PRO A 105 6.45 16.30 -1.03
N TYR A 106 7.01 16.25 -2.21
CA TYR A 106 7.33 15.04 -2.99
C TYR A 106 8.82 14.68 -2.98
N ASP A 107 9.58 15.22 -2.04
CA ASP A 107 10.94 14.81 -1.72
C ASP A 107 10.98 14.41 -0.23
N MET A 108 10.72 13.12 0.05
CA MET A 108 10.61 12.62 1.43
C MET A 108 11.90 12.85 2.21
N ILE A 109 11.80 13.50 3.34
CA ILE A 109 12.92 13.71 4.26
C ILE A 109 12.71 12.96 5.59
N GLU A 110 13.84 12.48 6.18
CA GLU A 110 13.89 11.98 7.56
C GLU A 110 14.59 13.03 8.42
N LYS A 111 13.91 13.50 9.47
CA LYS A 111 14.44 14.50 10.40
C LYS A 111 13.89 14.29 11.80
N ASP A 112 14.75 14.33 12.82
CA ASP A 112 14.40 14.25 14.25
C ASP A 112 13.56 13.00 14.59
N GLY A 113 13.78 11.87 13.89
CA GLY A 113 13.05 10.61 14.10
C GLY A 113 11.69 10.54 13.41
N TYR A 114 11.34 11.54 12.61
CA TYR A 114 10.12 11.59 11.80
C TYR A 114 10.45 11.56 10.31
N ILE A 115 9.49 11.11 9.52
CA ILE A 115 9.52 11.23 8.06
C ILE A 115 8.44 12.21 7.62
N TYR A 116 8.78 13.05 6.63
CA TYR A 116 7.91 14.10 6.12
C TYR A 116 7.78 13.98 4.61
N GLY A 117 6.56 14.09 4.11
CA GLY A 117 6.24 14.07 2.69
C GLY A 117 4.74 13.86 2.47
N ARG A 118 4.21 14.30 1.33
CA ARG A 118 2.81 14.08 0.95
C ARG A 118 2.58 12.58 0.67
N GLY A 119 1.64 11.95 1.42
CA GLY A 119 1.37 10.52 1.31
C GLY A 119 2.16 9.64 2.28
N VAL A 120 3.06 10.19 3.11
CA VAL A 120 3.79 9.42 4.13
C VAL A 120 2.84 8.76 5.13
N SER A 121 1.81 9.49 5.57
CA SER A 121 0.82 9.01 6.54
C SER A 121 -0.43 8.45 5.85
N ASP A 122 -0.80 9.02 4.72
CA ASP A 122 -2.05 8.82 4.00
C ASP A 122 -1.73 8.71 2.49
N ASP A 123 -1.65 7.50 1.90
CA ASP A 123 -1.66 6.16 2.54
C ASP A 123 -0.44 5.34 2.05
N LYS A 124 0.54 5.96 1.31
CA LYS A 124 1.72 5.29 0.74
C LYS A 124 2.61 4.64 1.80
N GLY A 125 2.76 5.28 2.98
CA GLY A 125 3.51 4.71 4.09
C GLY A 125 2.85 3.45 4.63
N PRO A 126 1.58 3.49 5.06
CA PRO A 126 0.84 2.31 5.48
C PRO A 126 0.77 1.21 4.41
N ALA A 127 0.62 1.57 3.12
CA ALA A 127 0.69 0.63 2.00
C ALA A 127 2.01 -0.16 1.99
N VAL A 128 3.15 0.52 2.15
CA VAL A 128 4.47 -0.13 2.23
C VAL A 128 4.60 -0.96 3.50
N ILE A 129 4.09 -0.49 4.65
CA ILE A 129 4.08 -1.26 5.90
C ILE A 129 3.32 -2.57 5.73
N GLY A 130 2.13 -2.54 5.11
CA GLY A 130 1.36 -3.73 4.79
C GLY A 130 2.12 -4.71 3.90
N LEU A 131 2.82 -4.20 2.88
CA LEU A 131 3.66 -5.00 2.00
C LEU A 131 4.84 -5.64 2.75
N TYR A 132 5.49 -4.91 3.67
CA TYR A 132 6.57 -5.46 4.50
C TYR A 132 6.08 -6.46 5.54
N ALA A 133 4.82 -6.39 5.98
CA ALA A 133 4.22 -7.44 6.78
C ALA A 133 4.11 -8.77 5.99
N LEU A 134 3.67 -8.71 4.73
CA LEU A 134 3.67 -9.89 3.85
C LEU A 134 5.08 -10.40 3.56
N LYS A 135 6.04 -9.50 3.32
CA LYS A 135 7.46 -9.85 3.13
C LYS A 135 8.02 -10.55 4.38
N CYS A 136 7.71 -10.06 5.57
CA CYS A 136 8.09 -10.66 6.84
C CYS A 136 7.56 -12.10 6.95
N MET A 137 6.28 -12.31 6.69
CA MET A 137 5.70 -13.66 6.68
C MET A 137 6.43 -14.59 5.72
N LYS A 138 6.70 -14.12 4.51
CA LYS A 138 7.41 -14.89 3.48
C LYS A 138 8.83 -15.25 3.89
N GLU A 139 9.63 -14.29 4.37
CA GLU A 139 11.04 -14.52 4.74
C GLU A 139 11.18 -15.34 6.02
N LEU A 140 10.25 -15.24 6.95
CA LEU A 140 10.21 -16.08 8.15
C LEU A 140 9.68 -17.49 7.88
N GLY A 141 9.25 -17.79 6.66
CA GLY A 141 8.75 -19.11 6.26
C GLY A 141 7.37 -19.42 6.86
N ILE A 142 6.59 -18.41 7.23
CA ILE A 142 5.24 -18.58 7.75
C ILE A 142 4.34 -19.02 6.61
N GLN A 143 3.79 -20.25 6.72
CA GLN A 143 2.83 -20.75 5.73
C GLN A 143 1.45 -20.17 6.03
N PRO A 144 0.88 -19.36 5.14
CA PRO A 144 -0.39 -18.72 5.38
C PRO A 144 -1.56 -19.72 5.25
N ASN A 145 -2.54 -19.63 6.16
CA ASN A 145 -3.81 -20.36 6.06
C ASN A 145 -4.82 -19.66 5.13
N TYR A 146 -4.48 -18.46 4.67
CA TYR A 146 -5.24 -17.62 3.75
C TYR A 146 -4.33 -17.19 2.60
N THR A 147 -4.92 -16.87 1.49
CA THR A 147 -4.25 -16.01 0.50
C THR A 147 -4.30 -14.57 1.02
N TYR A 148 -3.17 -13.90 1.09
CA TYR A 148 -3.09 -12.48 1.43
C TYR A 148 -2.90 -11.69 0.14
N ARG A 149 -3.75 -10.68 -0.04
CA ARG A 149 -3.70 -9.80 -1.20
C ARG A 149 -3.55 -8.36 -0.73
N MET A 150 -2.44 -7.72 -1.07
CA MET A 150 -2.31 -6.28 -0.99
C MET A 150 -2.95 -5.67 -2.24
N VAL A 151 -3.86 -4.72 -2.06
CA VAL A 151 -4.54 -4.00 -3.14
C VAL A 151 -4.15 -2.53 -3.06
N PHE A 152 -3.76 -1.96 -4.19
CA PHE A 152 -3.36 -0.56 -4.33
C PHE A 152 -4.37 0.16 -5.20
N GLY A 153 -5.18 1.03 -4.60
CA GLY A 153 -6.10 1.93 -5.30
C GLY A 153 -5.42 3.20 -5.83
N CYS A 154 -6.10 3.90 -6.72
CA CYS A 154 -5.62 5.14 -7.34
C CYS A 154 -6.66 6.27 -7.33
N SER A 155 -7.78 6.14 -6.62
CA SER A 155 -8.81 7.17 -6.56
C SER A 155 -9.57 7.24 -5.23
N GLU A 156 -8.95 6.87 -4.13
CA GLU A 156 -9.56 6.94 -2.80
C GLU A 156 -10.00 8.37 -2.50
N GLU A 157 -9.10 9.33 -2.65
CA GLU A 157 -9.26 10.77 -2.40
C GLU A 157 -10.29 11.46 -3.33
N THR A 158 -10.73 10.75 -4.37
CA THR A 158 -11.66 11.27 -5.38
C THR A 158 -12.93 10.42 -5.55
N GLY A 159 -13.23 9.57 -4.53
CA GLY A 159 -14.50 8.85 -4.41
C GLY A 159 -14.45 7.38 -4.75
N MET A 160 -13.26 6.74 -4.69
CA MET A 160 -13.06 5.28 -4.80
C MET A 160 -13.64 4.65 -6.07
N THR A 161 -13.59 5.36 -7.20
CA THR A 161 -14.15 4.86 -8.47
C THR A 161 -13.31 3.74 -9.11
N ASP A 162 -12.12 3.49 -8.61
CA ASP A 162 -11.23 2.38 -8.92
C ASP A 162 -11.72 1.04 -8.33
N LEU A 163 -12.28 1.07 -7.12
CA LEU A 163 -12.69 -0.14 -6.41
C LEU A 163 -13.76 -0.96 -7.16
N PRO A 164 -14.84 -0.38 -7.72
CA PRO A 164 -15.78 -1.12 -8.56
C PRO A 164 -15.11 -1.79 -9.76
N HIS A 165 -14.10 -1.17 -10.39
CA HIS A 165 -13.36 -1.76 -11.49
C HIS A 165 -12.54 -2.99 -11.04
N TYR A 166 -11.85 -2.87 -9.90
CA TYR A 166 -11.14 -3.98 -9.27
C TYR A 166 -12.08 -5.15 -8.93
N LEU A 167 -13.23 -4.88 -8.27
CA LEU A 167 -14.21 -5.89 -7.87
C LEU A 167 -14.92 -6.57 -9.04
N ALA A 168 -14.95 -5.94 -10.21
CA ALA A 168 -15.44 -6.59 -11.43
C ALA A 168 -14.48 -7.67 -11.95
N ALA A 169 -13.20 -7.59 -11.61
CA ALA A 169 -12.13 -8.49 -12.07
C ALA A 169 -11.71 -9.55 -11.04
N GLU A 170 -12.02 -9.34 -9.77
CA GLU A 170 -11.63 -10.23 -8.68
C GLU A 170 -12.83 -10.61 -7.80
N LYS A 171 -12.71 -11.73 -7.10
CA LYS A 171 -13.72 -12.15 -6.11
C LYS A 171 -13.59 -11.28 -4.86
N GLU A 172 -14.72 -11.07 -4.18
CA GLU A 172 -14.73 -10.49 -2.85
C GLU A 172 -13.88 -11.33 -1.88
N PRO A 173 -12.99 -10.71 -1.09
CA PRO A 173 -12.21 -11.41 -0.09
C PRO A 173 -13.10 -11.91 1.06
N THR A 174 -12.63 -12.94 1.78
CA THR A 174 -13.29 -13.42 2.99
C THR A 174 -13.31 -12.36 4.09
N PHE A 175 -12.26 -11.57 4.15
CA PHE A 175 -12.08 -10.45 5.07
C PHE A 175 -11.21 -9.39 4.40
N ALA A 176 -11.49 -8.13 4.67
CA ALA A 176 -10.66 -7.02 4.24
C ALA A 176 -10.47 -6.01 5.37
N PHE A 177 -9.34 -5.29 5.34
CA PHE A 177 -9.10 -4.13 6.20
C PHE A 177 -8.23 -3.11 5.47
N THR A 178 -8.34 -1.85 5.91
CA THR A 178 -7.52 -0.74 5.42
C THR A 178 -6.57 -0.29 6.54
N PRO A 179 -5.28 -0.13 6.26
CA PRO A 179 -4.34 0.46 7.22
C PRO A 179 -4.42 1.99 7.26
N ASP A 180 -5.41 2.57 6.63
CA ASP A 180 -5.63 4.00 6.43
C ASP A 180 -6.45 4.61 7.57
N ALA A 181 -5.90 4.58 8.78
CA ALA A 181 -6.50 5.17 9.96
C ALA A 181 -5.47 5.50 11.04
N SER A 182 -5.80 6.47 11.88
CA SER A 182 -5.02 6.78 13.08
C SER A 182 -5.38 5.85 14.25
N PHE A 183 -4.53 5.79 15.27
CA PHE A 183 -4.85 5.09 16.51
C PHE A 183 -5.85 5.91 17.37
N PRO A 184 -6.74 5.20 18.13
CA PRO A 184 -6.87 3.75 18.29
C PRO A 184 -7.44 3.06 17.04
N VAL A 185 -7.16 1.75 16.92
CA VAL A 185 -7.65 0.95 15.79
C VAL A 185 -9.17 0.99 15.70
N CYS A 186 -9.69 1.37 14.54
CA CYS A 186 -11.11 1.32 14.24
C CYS A 186 -11.50 -0.12 13.85
N ILE A 187 -12.39 -0.75 14.62
CA ILE A 187 -12.83 -2.14 14.40
C ILE A 187 -14.25 -2.25 13.83
N GLY A 188 -14.87 -1.13 13.55
CA GLY A 188 -16.19 -1.06 12.91
C GLY A 188 -16.56 0.37 12.63
N GLU A 189 -17.13 0.61 11.47
CA GLU A 189 -17.55 1.90 11.00
C GLU A 189 -18.98 1.84 10.48
N LYS A 190 -19.74 2.90 10.75
CA LYS A 190 -21.06 3.06 10.18
C LYS A 190 -20.92 3.76 8.85
N GLY A 191 -21.34 3.10 7.76
CA GLY A 191 -21.45 3.75 6.46
C GLY A 191 -22.34 5.00 6.52
N GLN A 192 -21.97 6.00 5.77
CA GLN A 192 -22.73 7.25 5.60
C GLN A 192 -23.84 7.05 4.57
#